data_be8dcee900cfeb18b978473377f8520a
#
_entry.id   be8dcee900cfeb18b978473377f8520a
#
_cell.length_a   1.000
_cell.length_b   1.000
_cell.length_c   1.000
_cell.angle_alpha   90.00
_cell.angle_beta   90.00
_cell.angle_gamma   90.00
#
_symmetry.space_group_name_H-M   'P 1'
#
loop_
_entity.id
_entity.type
_entity.pdbx_description
1 polymer ?
#
loop_
_entity_poly.entity_id
_entity_poly.type
_entity_poly.pdbx_seq_one_letter_code
_entity_poly.pdbx_strand_id
1 'polypeptide(L)'
;MQTTLSLYPLHKEFSLIEVSGEDASTFLQGQITNDINLVNETTSVYAGLCNPKGRLLAFFHILKLHDSFFLICPQCIAENIAKKLAMYVLRSKVVIAINTTIRLQGFEFAGEGLCDKVGFPENTNTMQSFLREGMHVTRISGINPRYLCLADNSTITTFMTAHKTHVVEKTCECWKQTSITNKIPNIYLETQGKFIPQSLNLDLINAINFKKGCYTGQEIVARTHYLGTVKKRLFRGVWSGDKTLLNLGNEILTNETLVGQVIDYSSDKSESHILFELKVDSVKDDLALHGDSLRLID
;
A
#
# COMPACT_ATOMS: atom_id res chain seq x y z
N MET A 1 8.16 -16.53 -24.82
CA MET A 1 7.30 -15.43 -24.32
C MET A 1 7.98 -14.11 -24.61
N GLN A 2 7.24 -13.08 -25.01
CA GLN A 2 7.82 -11.76 -25.24
C GLN A 2 8.21 -11.13 -23.89
N THR A 3 9.45 -10.70 -23.74
CA THR A 3 9.94 -10.05 -22.53
C THR A 3 9.42 -8.61 -22.49
N THR A 4 8.72 -8.22 -21.41
CA THR A 4 8.07 -6.92 -21.31
C THR A 4 8.37 -6.27 -19.96
N LEU A 5 8.75 -4.99 -19.99
CA LEU A 5 8.83 -4.09 -18.86
C LEU A 5 7.58 -3.20 -18.86
N SER A 6 6.65 -3.50 -17.96
CA SER A 6 5.48 -2.66 -17.74
C SER A 6 5.83 -1.51 -16.81
N LEU A 7 5.48 -0.28 -17.23
CA LEU A 7 5.68 0.94 -16.48
C LEU A 7 4.34 1.54 -16.06
N TYR A 8 4.24 1.94 -14.80
CA TYR A 8 3.01 2.48 -14.19
C TYR A 8 3.26 3.86 -13.62
N PRO A 9 2.58 4.94 -14.08
CA PRO A 9 2.80 6.30 -13.61
C PRO A 9 2.10 6.56 -12.26
N LEU A 10 2.61 5.94 -11.19
CA LEU A 10 1.97 5.92 -9.86
C LEU A 10 1.83 7.29 -9.22
N HIS A 11 2.64 8.28 -9.60
CA HIS A 11 2.51 9.66 -9.16
C HIS A 11 1.18 10.33 -9.52
N LYS A 12 0.34 9.69 -10.34
CA LYS A 12 -1.01 10.16 -10.68
C LYS A 12 -2.06 9.75 -9.64
N GLU A 13 -1.79 8.73 -8.85
CA GLU A 13 -2.73 8.13 -7.89
C GLU A 13 -2.20 8.19 -6.45
N PHE A 14 -0.87 8.26 -6.31
CA PHE A 14 -0.19 8.26 -5.01
C PHE A 14 0.64 9.52 -4.84
N SER A 15 0.72 9.98 -3.59
CA SER A 15 1.57 11.09 -3.17
C SER A 15 2.70 10.60 -2.26
N LEU A 16 3.76 11.38 -2.25
CA LEU A 16 4.91 11.23 -1.38
C LEU A 16 4.81 12.27 -0.25
N ILE A 17 4.53 11.83 0.98
CA ILE A 17 4.68 12.69 2.15
C ILE A 17 6.14 12.56 2.58
N GLU A 18 6.91 13.63 2.44
CA GLU A 18 8.29 13.70 2.90
C GLU A 18 8.33 14.15 4.36
N VAL A 19 9.08 13.41 5.17
CA VAL A 19 9.32 13.71 6.58
C VAL A 19 10.82 13.77 6.79
N SER A 20 11.34 14.96 7.11
CA SER A 20 12.77 15.24 7.26
C SER A 20 13.05 15.97 8.57
N GLY A 21 14.34 16.13 8.92
CA GLY A 21 14.82 16.81 10.11
C GLY A 21 15.43 15.87 11.14
N GLU A 22 16.18 16.45 12.11
CA GLU A 22 16.96 15.71 13.10
C GLU A 22 16.10 14.72 13.92
N ASP A 23 14.85 15.09 14.20
CA ASP A 23 13.93 14.29 15.01
C ASP A 23 12.96 13.41 14.17
N ALA A 24 13.10 13.35 12.86
CA ALA A 24 12.14 12.67 11.96
C ALA A 24 11.91 11.20 12.34
N SER A 25 12.98 10.45 12.65
CA SER A 25 12.88 9.05 13.06
C SER A 25 12.14 8.92 14.40
N THR A 26 12.53 9.67 15.42
CA THR A 26 11.87 9.65 16.74
C THR A 26 10.40 10.06 16.65
N PHE A 27 10.10 11.06 15.85
CA PHE A 27 8.74 11.51 15.60
C PHE A 27 7.89 10.41 14.97
N LEU A 28 8.35 9.84 13.84
CA LEU A 28 7.62 8.78 13.14
C LEU A 28 7.45 7.53 14.00
N GLN A 29 8.45 7.23 14.86
CA GLN A 29 8.35 6.11 15.80
C GLN A 29 7.12 6.23 16.72
N GLY A 30 6.74 7.42 17.10
CA GLY A 30 5.53 7.68 17.92
C GLY A 30 4.22 7.74 17.14
N GLN A 31 4.24 7.68 15.79
CA GLN A 31 3.04 7.88 14.96
C GLN A 31 2.57 6.60 14.24
N ILE A 32 3.49 5.76 13.78
CA ILE A 32 3.19 4.63 12.89
C ILE A 32 3.19 3.28 13.63
N THR A 33 2.51 2.29 13.06
CA THR A 33 2.39 0.95 13.65
C THR A 33 3.66 0.11 13.57
N ASN A 34 4.56 0.41 12.63
CA ASN A 34 5.80 -0.34 12.44
C ASN A 34 7.02 0.40 13.02
N ASP A 35 8.13 -0.29 13.14
CA ASP A 35 9.38 0.27 13.65
C ASP A 35 10.13 1.03 12.56
N ILE A 36 10.19 2.35 12.68
CA ILE A 36 10.87 3.22 11.71
C ILE A 36 12.38 2.98 11.67
N ASN A 37 12.98 2.45 12.75
CA ASN A 37 14.40 2.15 12.79
C ASN A 37 14.82 1.00 11.87
N LEU A 38 13.86 0.23 11.36
CA LEU A 38 14.08 -0.77 10.32
C LEU A 38 14.26 -0.15 8.93
N VAL A 39 13.83 1.11 8.75
CA VAL A 39 13.87 1.80 7.45
C VAL A 39 15.21 2.48 7.26
N ASN A 40 15.89 2.11 6.21
CA ASN A 40 17.14 2.69 5.77
C ASN A 40 17.22 2.71 4.22
N GLU A 41 18.35 3.08 3.65
CA GLU A 41 18.51 3.16 2.18
C GLU A 41 18.35 1.81 1.45
N THR A 42 18.47 0.70 2.20
CA THR A 42 18.39 -0.67 1.63
C THR A 42 17.15 -1.45 2.09
N THR A 43 16.35 -0.88 2.97
CA THR A 43 15.18 -1.56 3.54
C THR A 43 14.03 -0.58 3.71
N SER A 44 12.87 -0.96 3.20
CA SER A 44 11.59 -0.27 3.37
C SER A 44 10.63 -1.09 4.22
N VAL A 45 9.54 -0.49 4.68
CA VAL A 45 8.50 -1.19 5.46
C VAL A 45 7.10 -0.72 5.05
N TYR A 46 6.11 -1.55 5.31
CA TYR A 46 4.73 -1.11 5.42
C TYR A 46 4.42 -0.65 6.84
N ALA A 47 3.56 0.35 6.99
CA ALA A 47 3.08 0.81 8.29
C ALA A 47 1.68 1.44 8.18
N GLY A 48 0.90 1.35 9.27
CA GLY A 48 -0.34 2.08 9.43
C GLY A 48 -0.15 3.35 10.25
N LEU A 49 -0.99 4.36 10.02
CA LEU A 49 -1.24 5.48 10.92
C LEU A 49 -2.62 5.30 11.53
N CYS A 50 -2.71 5.28 12.85
CA CYS A 50 -3.98 5.08 13.56
C CYS A 50 -4.46 6.36 14.26
N ASN A 51 -5.77 6.44 14.48
CA ASN A 51 -6.32 7.36 15.46
C ASN A 51 -6.20 6.78 16.89
N PRO A 52 -6.51 7.55 17.97
CA PRO A 52 -6.44 7.04 19.35
C PRO A 52 -7.32 5.82 19.64
N LYS A 53 -8.36 5.57 18.81
CA LYS A 53 -9.22 4.38 18.92
C LYS A 53 -8.67 3.17 18.14
N GLY A 54 -7.40 3.20 17.71
CA GLY A 54 -6.74 2.13 16.96
C GLY A 54 -7.31 1.90 15.55
N ARG A 55 -8.01 2.88 14.96
CA ARG A 55 -8.55 2.79 13.60
C ARG A 55 -7.59 3.42 12.60
N LEU A 56 -7.37 2.76 11.47
CA LEU A 56 -6.48 3.23 10.41
C LEU A 56 -6.97 4.52 9.77
N LEU A 57 -6.09 5.50 9.71
CA LEU A 57 -6.25 6.76 8.97
C LEU A 57 -5.49 6.73 7.65
N ALA A 58 -4.39 5.98 7.60
CA ALA A 58 -3.60 5.74 6.40
C ALA A 58 -2.85 4.41 6.52
N PHE A 59 -2.50 3.87 5.38
CA PHE A 59 -1.53 2.80 5.22
C PHE A 59 -0.44 3.29 4.27
N PHE A 60 0.82 3.07 4.64
CA PHE A 60 1.98 3.57 3.93
C PHE A 60 2.92 2.46 3.50
N HIS A 61 3.55 2.65 2.36
CA HIS A 61 4.87 2.10 2.12
C HIS A 61 5.89 3.19 2.50
N ILE A 62 6.80 2.91 3.42
CA ILE A 62 7.77 3.87 3.93
C ILE A 62 9.16 3.44 3.48
N LEU A 63 9.88 4.36 2.87
CA LEU A 63 11.26 4.19 2.47
C LEU A 63 12.08 5.41 2.88
N LYS A 64 13.42 5.27 2.87
CA LYS A 64 14.36 6.34 3.16
C LYS A 64 15.18 6.65 1.93
N LEU A 65 15.25 7.92 1.58
CA LEU A 65 16.13 8.43 0.53
C LEU A 65 16.89 9.62 1.12
N HIS A 66 18.22 9.51 1.19
CA HIS A 66 19.09 10.46 1.89
C HIS A 66 18.63 10.61 3.36
N ASP A 67 18.44 11.84 3.82
CA ASP A 67 18.05 12.14 5.20
C ASP A 67 16.54 12.23 5.42
N SER A 68 15.73 11.92 4.39
CA SER A 68 14.27 12.02 4.45
C SER A 68 13.58 10.65 4.39
N PHE A 69 12.50 10.52 5.12
CA PHE A 69 11.55 9.41 4.98
C PHE A 69 10.43 9.81 4.01
N PHE A 70 10.08 8.91 3.12
CA PHE A 70 8.98 9.08 2.17
C PHE A 70 7.87 8.09 2.49
N LEU A 71 6.69 8.63 2.83
CA LEU A 71 5.48 7.88 3.12
C LEU A 71 4.60 7.91 1.87
N ILE A 72 4.45 6.77 1.22
CA ILE A 72 3.62 6.64 0.00
C ILE A 72 2.20 6.28 0.43
N CYS A 73 1.22 7.09 0.02
CA CYS A 73 -0.21 6.84 0.24
C CYS A 73 -1.06 7.37 -0.92
N PRO A 74 -2.35 6.99 -1.02
CA PRO A 74 -3.26 7.56 -2.02
C PRO A 74 -3.31 9.08 -1.96
N GLN A 75 -3.31 9.72 -3.13
CA GLN A 75 -3.27 11.18 -3.27
C GLN A 75 -4.45 11.84 -2.56
N CYS A 76 -5.64 11.25 -2.60
CA CYS A 76 -6.86 11.81 -2.01
C CYS A 76 -6.79 12.04 -0.50
N ILE A 77 -5.89 11.35 0.23
CA ILE A 77 -5.72 11.52 1.68
C ILE A 77 -4.44 12.24 2.06
N ALA A 78 -3.48 12.38 1.17
CA ALA A 78 -2.11 12.78 1.48
C ALA A 78 -2.01 14.13 2.20
N GLU A 79 -2.69 15.17 1.69
CA GLU A 79 -2.69 16.50 2.33
C GLU A 79 -3.27 16.48 3.75
N ASN A 80 -4.40 15.78 3.94
CA ASN A 80 -5.04 15.67 5.25
C ASN A 80 -4.15 14.92 6.24
N ILE A 81 -3.47 13.89 5.77
CA ILE A 81 -2.52 13.11 6.60
C ILE A 81 -1.29 13.95 6.92
N ALA A 82 -0.70 14.68 5.96
CA ALA A 82 0.43 15.56 6.20
C ALA A 82 0.09 16.65 7.24
N LYS A 83 -1.06 17.32 7.09
CA LYS A 83 -1.57 18.30 8.06
C LYS A 83 -1.78 17.67 9.44
N LYS A 84 -2.34 16.46 9.50
CA LYS A 84 -2.56 15.75 10.76
C LYS A 84 -1.24 15.39 11.45
N LEU A 85 -0.26 14.89 10.74
CA LEU A 85 1.07 14.61 11.28
C LEU A 85 1.73 15.91 11.79
N ALA A 86 1.63 17.01 11.03
CA ALA A 86 2.19 18.30 11.41
C ALA A 86 1.67 18.82 12.76
N MET A 87 0.40 18.52 13.11
CA MET A 87 -0.15 18.90 14.44
C MET A 87 0.57 18.23 15.62
N TYR A 88 1.26 17.14 15.42
CA TYR A 88 2.00 16.41 16.47
C TYR A 88 3.49 16.75 16.51
N VAL A 89 4.00 17.56 15.58
CA VAL A 89 5.42 17.94 15.53
C VAL A 89 5.84 18.73 16.79
N LEU A 90 4.98 19.63 17.28
CA LEU A 90 5.17 20.45 18.50
C LEU A 90 6.56 21.12 18.53
N ARG A 91 7.50 20.60 19.37
CA ARG A 91 8.87 21.13 19.54
C ARG A 91 9.93 20.33 18.79
N SER A 92 9.55 19.27 18.10
CA SER A 92 10.49 18.41 17.36
C SER A 92 11.02 19.14 16.11
N LYS A 93 12.26 18.93 15.78
CA LYS A 93 12.88 19.46 14.56
C LYS A 93 12.51 18.56 13.36
N VAL A 94 11.27 18.68 12.92
CA VAL A 94 10.69 17.87 11.83
C VAL A 94 9.98 18.78 10.84
N VAL A 95 10.21 18.54 9.57
CA VAL A 95 9.51 19.16 8.45
C VAL A 95 8.69 18.09 7.75
N ILE A 96 7.42 18.38 7.48
CA ILE A 96 6.50 17.49 6.77
C ILE A 96 5.94 18.24 5.57
N ALA A 97 6.13 17.69 4.38
CA ALA A 97 5.67 18.30 3.12
C ALA A 97 5.21 17.24 2.13
N ILE A 98 4.34 17.63 1.19
CA ILE A 98 4.09 16.81 -0.01
C ILE A 98 5.24 17.07 -0.99
N ASN A 99 6.00 16.03 -1.31
CA ASN A 99 7.06 16.14 -2.31
C ASN A 99 6.46 16.02 -3.71
N THR A 100 6.72 17.03 -4.57
CA THR A 100 6.25 17.10 -5.96
C THR A 100 7.37 17.03 -6.99
N THR A 101 8.62 16.96 -6.54
CA THR A 101 9.80 16.94 -7.41
C THR A 101 10.23 15.53 -7.79
N ILE A 102 10.04 14.60 -6.87
CA ILE A 102 10.35 13.17 -7.07
C ILE A 102 9.12 12.48 -7.69
N ARG A 103 9.36 11.72 -8.75
CA ARG A 103 8.35 10.88 -9.40
C ARG A 103 8.31 9.51 -8.76
N LEU A 104 7.11 9.03 -8.50
CA LEU A 104 6.85 7.64 -8.13
C LEU A 104 6.41 6.86 -9.37
N GLN A 105 7.18 5.84 -9.71
CA GLN A 105 6.89 4.91 -10.81
C GLN A 105 6.81 3.48 -10.30
N GLY A 106 5.95 2.68 -10.94
CA GLY A 106 5.94 1.23 -10.78
C GLY A 106 6.59 0.56 -11.98
N PHE A 107 7.38 -0.49 -11.73
CA PHE A 107 7.92 -1.38 -12.75
C PHE A 107 7.46 -2.80 -12.48
N GLU A 108 7.11 -3.54 -13.53
CA GLU A 108 6.82 -4.96 -13.47
C GLU A 108 7.45 -5.65 -14.67
N PHE A 109 8.21 -6.71 -14.41
CA PHE A 109 8.96 -7.43 -15.42
C PHE A 109 8.30 -8.77 -15.74
N ALA A 110 7.91 -8.98 -16.99
CA ALA A 110 7.42 -10.25 -17.48
C ALA A 110 8.44 -10.88 -18.44
N GLY A 111 8.70 -12.18 -18.26
CA GLY A 111 9.68 -12.93 -19.01
C GLY A 111 11.03 -13.07 -18.30
N GLU A 112 11.63 -14.22 -18.48
CA GLU A 112 12.84 -14.66 -17.79
C GLU A 112 14.06 -13.78 -18.09
N GLY A 113 14.80 -13.41 -17.05
CA GLY A 113 16.08 -12.68 -17.13
C GLY A 113 15.99 -11.24 -17.65
N LEU A 114 14.78 -10.67 -17.87
CA LEU A 114 14.66 -9.27 -18.26
C LEU A 114 15.05 -8.32 -17.14
N CYS A 115 14.69 -8.65 -15.91
CA CYS A 115 15.07 -7.91 -14.72
C CYS A 115 16.57 -7.65 -14.67
N ASP A 116 17.36 -8.71 -14.74
CA ASP A 116 18.83 -8.63 -14.65
C ASP A 116 19.42 -7.88 -15.85
N LYS A 117 18.89 -8.08 -17.06
CA LYS A 117 19.36 -7.37 -18.29
C LYS A 117 19.20 -5.86 -18.19
N VAL A 118 18.15 -5.38 -17.51
CA VAL A 118 17.94 -3.96 -17.29
C VAL A 118 18.48 -3.52 -15.90
N GLY A 119 19.23 -4.41 -15.20
CA GLY A 119 19.93 -4.14 -13.94
C GLY A 119 19.06 -4.00 -12.71
N PHE A 120 17.92 -4.66 -12.69
CA PHE A 120 17.10 -4.86 -11.51
C PHE A 120 17.29 -6.29 -11.01
N PRO A 121 17.98 -6.54 -9.90
CA PRO A 121 18.29 -7.88 -9.44
C PRO A 121 17.02 -8.69 -9.17
N GLU A 122 16.81 -9.77 -9.93
CA GLU A 122 15.59 -10.59 -9.84
C GLU A 122 15.43 -11.24 -8.47
N ASN A 123 16.55 -11.66 -7.86
CA ASN A 123 16.59 -12.32 -6.55
C ASN A 123 16.56 -11.36 -5.34
N THR A 124 16.18 -10.09 -5.54
CA THR A 124 16.00 -9.15 -4.44
C THR A 124 14.81 -9.54 -3.56
N ASN A 125 14.99 -9.59 -2.25
CA ASN A 125 13.88 -9.86 -1.33
C ASN A 125 12.86 -8.71 -1.33
N THR A 126 11.62 -9.03 -1.06
CA THR A 126 10.56 -8.02 -0.87
C THR A 126 10.96 -7.04 0.24
N MET A 127 10.70 -5.75 0.02
CA MET A 127 11.07 -4.61 0.87
C MET A 127 12.57 -4.24 0.86
N GLN A 128 13.41 -4.95 0.11
CA GLN A 128 14.77 -4.49 -0.12
C GLN A 128 14.81 -3.37 -1.17
N SER A 129 15.67 -2.41 -0.92
CA SER A 129 15.91 -1.25 -1.77
C SER A 129 17.36 -1.18 -2.23
N PHE A 130 17.60 -0.54 -3.36
CA PHE A 130 18.93 -0.27 -3.90
C PHE A 130 18.91 0.99 -4.76
N LEU A 131 20.08 1.58 -4.95
CA LEU A 131 20.26 2.71 -5.87
C LEU A 131 20.71 2.19 -7.24
N ARG A 132 20.08 2.70 -8.30
CA ARG A 132 20.46 2.43 -9.67
C ARG A 132 20.36 3.68 -10.54
N GLU A 133 21.47 4.15 -11.05
CA GLU A 133 21.51 5.28 -12.02
C GLU A 133 20.67 6.49 -11.56
N GLY A 134 20.76 6.84 -10.27
CA GLY A 134 19.99 7.94 -9.67
C GLY A 134 18.54 7.59 -9.28
N MET A 135 18.11 6.35 -9.50
CA MET A 135 16.81 5.85 -9.06
C MET A 135 16.93 5.09 -7.73
N HIS A 136 16.11 5.43 -6.76
CA HIS A 136 15.90 4.58 -5.59
C HIS A 136 14.81 3.56 -5.91
N VAL A 137 15.18 2.28 -5.89
CA VAL A 137 14.34 1.17 -6.34
C VAL A 137 14.07 0.24 -5.17
N THR A 138 12.80 -0.13 -4.96
CA THR A 138 12.38 -1.04 -3.90
C THR A 138 11.60 -2.21 -4.46
N ARG A 139 12.01 -3.43 -4.16
CA ARG A 139 11.29 -4.65 -4.51
C ARG A 139 10.01 -4.76 -3.69
N ILE A 140 8.88 -5.01 -4.35
CA ILE A 140 7.59 -5.25 -3.68
C ILE A 140 6.98 -6.60 -4.08
N SER A 141 5.95 -7.03 -3.35
CA SER A 141 5.26 -8.30 -3.62
C SER A 141 4.59 -8.31 -5.00
N GLY A 142 4.67 -9.43 -5.68
CA GLY A 142 4.04 -9.68 -6.98
C GLY A 142 4.38 -11.06 -7.51
N ILE A 143 3.53 -11.60 -8.38
CA ILE A 143 3.80 -12.86 -9.11
C ILE A 143 5.02 -12.67 -10.00
N ASN A 144 5.04 -11.56 -10.74
CA ASN A 144 6.21 -11.10 -11.48
C ASN A 144 7.09 -10.21 -10.60
N PRO A 145 8.38 -10.03 -10.93
CA PRO A 145 9.22 -9.02 -10.30
C PRO A 145 8.61 -7.63 -10.41
N ARG A 146 8.25 -7.02 -9.26
CA ARG A 146 7.67 -5.68 -9.16
C ARG A 146 8.53 -4.78 -8.30
N TYR A 147 8.66 -3.53 -8.75
CA TYR A 147 9.47 -2.54 -8.05
C TYR A 147 8.73 -1.20 -7.99
N LEU A 148 8.88 -0.51 -6.86
CA LEU A 148 8.63 0.92 -6.75
C LEU A 148 9.93 1.66 -7.06
N CYS A 149 9.85 2.75 -7.80
CA CYS A 149 10.98 3.58 -8.16
C CYS A 149 10.70 5.05 -7.82
N LEU A 150 11.62 5.68 -7.12
CA LEU A 150 11.65 7.11 -6.85
C LEU A 150 12.85 7.73 -7.57
N ALA A 151 12.60 8.70 -8.43
CA ALA A 151 13.62 9.46 -9.13
C ALA A 151 13.06 10.79 -9.63
N ASP A 152 13.93 11.70 -10.05
CA ASP A 152 13.49 12.87 -10.80
C ASP A 152 12.96 12.48 -12.20
N ASN A 153 12.24 13.41 -12.84
CA ASN A 153 11.63 13.15 -14.13
C ASN A 153 12.65 12.91 -15.25
N SER A 154 13.81 13.54 -15.20
CA SER A 154 14.87 13.39 -16.21
C SER A 154 15.47 11.99 -16.16
N THR A 155 15.73 11.49 -14.96
CA THR A 155 16.25 10.14 -14.71
C THR A 155 15.29 9.05 -15.24
N ILE A 156 13.98 9.17 -14.92
CA ILE A 156 12.95 8.26 -15.43
C ILE A 156 12.90 8.29 -16.96
N THR A 157 12.91 9.48 -17.57
CA THR A 157 12.86 9.64 -19.03
C THR A 157 14.09 9.03 -19.71
N THR A 158 15.27 9.21 -19.15
CA THR A 158 16.52 8.62 -19.63
C THR A 158 16.46 7.10 -19.60
N PHE A 159 16.04 6.53 -18.47
CA PHE A 159 15.84 5.08 -18.33
C PHE A 159 14.84 4.53 -19.34
N MET A 160 13.67 5.16 -19.49
CA MET A 160 12.66 4.74 -20.47
C MET A 160 13.17 4.79 -21.90
N THR A 161 13.94 5.80 -22.24
CA THR A 161 14.53 5.96 -23.60
C THR A 161 15.56 4.87 -23.89
N ALA A 162 16.41 4.54 -22.92
CA ALA A 162 17.41 3.48 -23.04
C ALA A 162 16.79 2.09 -23.21
N HIS A 163 15.63 1.86 -22.63
CA HIS A 163 14.95 0.54 -22.65
C HIS A 163 13.65 0.52 -23.48
N LYS A 164 13.45 1.50 -24.38
CA LYS A 164 12.21 1.70 -25.15
C LYS A 164 11.66 0.46 -25.89
N THR A 165 12.53 -0.48 -26.27
CA THR A 165 12.14 -1.71 -26.98
C THR A 165 11.42 -2.72 -26.09
N HIS A 166 11.56 -2.61 -24.78
CA HIS A 166 10.95 -3.50 -23.79
C HIS A 166 9.84 -2.82 -22.99
N VAL A 167 9.80 -1.47 -22.98
CA VAL A 167 8.88 -0.70 -22.16
C VAL A 167 7.48 -0.67 -22.77
N VAL A 168 6.47 -1.00 -21.95
CA VAL A 168 5.05 -0.81 -22.24
C VAL A 168 4.43 0.00 -21.09
N GLU A 169 3.90 1.17 -21.40
CA GLU A 169 3.16 1.94 -20.41
C GLU A 169 1.80 1.30 -20.13
N LYS A 170 1.47 1.17 -18.86
CA LYS A 170 0.19 0.67 -18.35
C LYS A 170 -0.46 1.68 -17.44
N THR A 171 -1.76 1.52 -17.22
CA THR A 171 -2.52 2.38 -16.30
C THR A 171 -2.27 2.02 -14.83
N CYS A 172 -2.51 2.97 -13.93
CA CYS A 172 -2.49 2.71 -12.49
C CYS A 172 -3.52 1.65 -12.08
N GLU A 173 -4.62 1.50 -12.82
CA GLU A 173 -5.63 0.48 -12.58
C GLU A 173 -5.05 -0.95 -12.68
N CYS A 174 -4.19 -1.21 -13.65
CA CYS A 174 -3.49 -2.52 -13.74
C CYS A 174 -2.55 -2.75 -12.55
N TRP A 175 -1.88 -1.70 -12.04
CA TRP A 175 -1.06 -1.77 -10.82
C TRP A 175 -1.91 -2.10 -9.61
N LYS A 176 -3.05 -1.44 -9.48
CA LYS A 176 -4.03 -1.63 -8.42
C LYS A 176 -4.54 -3.06 -8.41
N GLN A 177 -4.90 -3.61 -9.57
CA GLN A 177 -5.32 -5.01 -9.71
C GLN A 177 -4.27 -5.98 -9.16
N THR A 178 -2.99 -5.77 -9.48
CA THR A 178 -1.92 -6.61 -8.93
C THR A 178 -1.77 -6.42 -7.41
N SER A 179 -1.97 -5.22 -6.88
CA SER A 179 -1.95 -4.98 -5.44
C SER A 179 -3.09 -5.69 -4.72
N ILE A 180 -4.30 -5.67 -5.29
CA ILE A 180 -5.48 -6.44 -4.81
C ILE A 180 -5.18 -7.94 -4.82
N THR A 181 -4.58 -8.45 -5.89
CA THR A 181 -4.18 -9.86 -6.01
C THR A 181 -3.21 -10.27 -4.90
N ASN A 182 -2.31 -9.37 -4.49
CA ASN A 182 -1.36 -9.61 -3.40
C ASN A 182 -1.90 -9.22 -2.01
N LYS A 183 -3.18 -8.89 -1.89
CA LYS A 183 -3.86 -8.49 -0.65
C LYS A 183 -3.17 -7.31 0.05
N ILE A 184 -2.65 -6.35 -0.71
CA ILE A 184 -2.06 -5.11 -0.21
C ILE A 184 -3.14 -4.03 -0.23
N PRO A 185 -3.69 -3.62 0.94
CA PRO A 185 -4.77 -2.65 0.99
C PRO A 185 -4.26 -1.22 0.79
N ASN A 186 -5.19 -0.33 0.41
CA ASN A 186 -5.03 1.12 0.56
C ASN A 186 -6.14 1.68 1.45
N ILE A 187 -5.91 2.84 2.04
CA ILE A 187 -6.91 3.60 2.79
C ILE A 187 -7.22 4.87 2.00
N TYR A 188 -8.49 5.04 1.67
CA TYR A 188 -9.03 6.20 0.94
C TYR A 188 -9.92 7.02 1.87
N LEU A 189 -10.42 8.18 1.43
CA LEU A 189 -11.27 9.05 2.25
C LEU A 189 -12.48 8.31 2.83
N GLU A 190 -13.12 7.47 2.00
CA GLU A 190 -14.32 6.71 2.35
C GLU A 190 -14.06 5.61 3.38
N THR A 191 -12.81 5.17 3.50
CA THR A 191 -12.42 4.05 4.37
C THR A 191 -11.63 4.48 5.61
N GLN A 192 -11.24 5.75 5.71
CA GLN A 192 -10.54 6.29 6.88
C GLN A 192 -11.32 6.09 8.19
N GLY A 193 -10.63 5.63 9.22
CA GLY A 193 -11.20 5.48 10.57
C GLY A 193 -12.18 4.32 10.73
N LYS A 194 -12.39 3.48 9.72
CA LYS A 194 -13.34 2.35 9.77
C LYS A 194 -12.71 1.06 10.28
N PHE A 195 -11.46 0.76 9.95
CA PHE A 195 -10.83 -0.54 10.13
C PHE A 195 -9.70 -0.51 11.17
N ILE A 196 -9.54 -1.59 11.91
CA ILE A 196 -8.33 -1.82 12.72
C ILE A 196 -7.24 -2.46 11.84
N PRO A 197 -5.95 -2.27 12.14
CA PRO A 197 -4.86 -2.82 11.32
C PRO A 197 -4.96 -4.32 11.06
N GLN A 198 -5.30 -5.13 12.08
CA GLN A 198 -5.40 -6.57 11.93
C GLN A 198 -6.57 -7.02 11.07
N SER A 199 -7.67 -6.26 11.00
CA SER A 199 -8.79 -6.64 10.12
C SER A 199 -8.44 -6.46 8.64
N LEU A 200 -7.39 -5.67 8.35
CA LEU A 200 -6.82 -5.54 7.01
C LEU A 200 -5.53 -6.36 6.83
N ASN A 201 -5.30 -7.36 7.68
CA ASN A 201 -4.14 -8.26 7.63
C ASN A 201 -2.78 -7.54 7.73
N LEU A 202 -2.70 -6.34 8.32
CA LEU A 202 -1.45 -5.61 8.44
C LEU A 202 -0.43 -6.33 9.34
N ASP A 203 -0.90 -7.17 10.26
CA ASP A 203 -0.09 -8.08 11.07
C ASP A 203 0.54 -9.21 10.23
N LEU A 204 -0.15 -9.68 9.19
CA LEU A 204 0.31 -10.78 8.33
C LEU A 204 1.32 -10.31 7.26
N ILE A 205 1.30 -9.03 6.91
CA ILE A 205 2.24 -8.43 5.94
C ILE A 205 3.37 -7.65 6.61
N ASN A 206 3.62 -7.91 7.91
CA ASN A 206 4.66 -7.25 8.72
C ASN A 206 4.56 -5.71 8.75
N ALA A 207 3.35 -5.15 8.69
CA ALA A 207 3.10 -3.72 8.79
C ALA A 207 2.88 -3.23 10.23
N ILE A 208 2.93 -4.13 11.21
CA ILE A 208 2.83 -3.87 12.64
C ILE A 208 4.02 -4.48 13.35
N ASN A 209 4.72 -3.68 14.14
CA ASN A 209 5.73 -4.20 15.06
C ASN A 209 5.20 -4.15 16.49
N PHE A 210 4.92 -5.32 17.08
CA PHE A 210 4.39 -5.42 18.44
C PHE A 210 5.46 -5.27 19.53
N LYS A 211 6.75 -5.21 19.16
CA LYS A 211 7.88 -5.07 20.09
C LYS A 211 8.43 -3.66 20.16
N LYS A 212 7.98 -2.75 19.29
CA LYS A 212 8.41 -1.36 19.27
C LYS A 212 7.83 -0.55 20.45
N GLY A 213 8.34 0.68 20.64
CA GLY A 213 7.79 1.65 21.60
C GLY A 213 6.38 2.13 21.28
N CYS A 214 5.83 2.98 22.15
CA CYS A 214 4.46 3.47 22.05
C CYS A 214 4.19 4.28 20.78
N TYR A 215 2.98 4.15 20.24
CA TYR A 215 2.45 4.95 19.15
C TYR A 215 0.94 5.19 19.31
N THR A 216 0.40 6.16 18.58
CA THR A 216 -1.02 6.50 18.65
C THR A 216 -1.92 5.31 18.27
N GLY A 217 -2.83 4.92 19.17
CA GLY A 217 -3.78 3.82 18.98
C GLY A 217 -3.24 2.42 19.29
N GLN A 218 -1.99 2.31 19.78
CA GLN A 218 -1.34 1.04 20.08
C GLN A 218 -2.13 0.17 21.07
N GLU A 219 -2.78 0.74 22.07
CA GLU A 219 -3.49 -0.01 23.10
C GLU A 219 -4.52 -0.98 22.49
N ILE A 220 -5.34 -0.49 21.56
CA ILE A 220 -6.36 -1.31 20.89
C ILE A 220 -5.73 -2.36 19.98
N VAL A 221 -4.67 -1.97 19.24
CA VAL A 221 -3.93 -2.87 18.34
C VAL A 221 -3.24 -3.99 19.12
N ALA A 222 -2.55 -3.66 20.22
CA ALA A 222 -1.89 -4.62 21.08
C ALA A 222 -2.89 -5.52 21.81
N ARG A 223 -3.99 -4.95 22.34
CA ARG A 223 -5.04 -5.72 23.02
C ARG A 223 -5.65 -6.75 22.06
N THR A 224 -5.91 -6.38 20.82
CA THR A 224 -6.43 -7.31 19.80
C THR A 224 -5.45 -8.44 19.53
N HIS A 225 -4.15 -8.17 19.54
CA HIS A 225 -3.11 -9.18 19.29
C HIS A 225 -2.93 -10.15 20.46
N TYR A 226 -2.81 -9.63 21.70
CA TYR A 226 -2.43 -10.44 22.86
C TYR A 226 -3.61 -11.06 23.61
N LEU A 227 -4.78 -10.39 23.62
CA LEU A 227 -5.92 -10.74 24.46
C LEU A 227 -7.21 -10.98 23.66
N GLY A 228 -7.22 -10.67 22.37
CA GLY A 228 -8.39 -10.75 21.52
C GLY A 228 -8.31 -11.81 20.43
N THR A 229 -9.44 -11.99 19.76
CA THR A 229 -9.52 -12.77 18.51
C THR A 229 -9.85 -11.80 17.38
N VAL A 230 -9.13 -11.88 16.29
CA VAL A 230 -9.41 -11.07 15.10
C VAL A 230 -10.63 -11.65 14.40
N LYS A 231 -11.79 -11.02 14.61
CA LYS A 231 -13.10 -11.50 14.09
C LYS A 231 -13.32 -11.21 12.62
N LYS A 232 -12.55 -10.30 12.05
CA LYS A 232 -12.64 -9.89 10.65
C LYS A 232 -11.25 -9.85 10.03
N ARG A 233 -11.13 -10.26 8.78
CA ARG A 233 -9.88 -10.31 8.02
C ARG A 233 -10.10 -9.76 6.62
N LEU A 234 -9.00 -9.44 5.95
CA LEU A 234 -8.97 -9.01 4.56
C LEU A 234 -8.98 -10.24 3.65
N PHE A 235 -9.91 -10.24 2.72
CA PHE A 235 -10.05 -11.25 1.68
C PHE A 235 -10.11 -10.58 0.31
N ARG A 236 -9.92 -11.38 -0.74
CA ARG A 236 -10.18 -10.95 -2.11
C ARG A 236 -11.26 -11.80 -2.75
N GLY A 237 -11.94 -11.22 -3.72
CA GLY A 237 -12.96 -11.93 -4.49
C GLY A 237 -13.15 -11.33 -5.87
N VAL A 238 -14.02 -11.97 -6.63
CA VAL A 238 -14.43 -11.52 -7.95
C VAL A 238 -15.93 -11.32 -7.96
N TRP A 239 -16.34 -10.23 -8.55
CA TRP A 239 -17.74 -9.83 -8.69
C TRP A 239 -18.03 -9.38 -10.11
N SER A 240 -19.15 -9.88 -10.68
CA SER A 240 -19.52 -9.67 -12.08
C SER A 240 -20.80 -8.83 -12.25
N GLY A 241 -21.24 -8.15 -11.18
CA GLY A 241 -22.40 -7.25 -11.22
C GLY A 241 -22.13 -5.91 -11.92
N ASP A 242 -23.09 -5.01 -11.85
CA ASP A 242 -23.00 -3.69 -12.48
C ASP A 242 -21.94 -2.81 -11.80
N LYS A 243 -20.83 -2.61 -12.50
CA LYS A 243 -19.65 -1.85 -12.04
C LYS A 243 -19.95 -0.40 -11.66
N THR A 244 -21.04 0.18 -12.17
CA THR A 244 -21.44 1.55 -11.82
C THR A 244 -21.92 1.66 -10.37
N LEU A 245 -22.31 0.55 -9.76
CA LEU A 245 -22.75 0.46 -8.35
C LEU A 245 -21.57 0.22 -7.40
N LEU A 246 -20.39 -0.18 -7.93
CA LEU A 246 -19.25 -0.56 -7.11
C LEU A 246 -18.54 0.67 -6.53
N ASN A 247 -18.52 0.78 -5.21
CA ASN A 247 -17.89 1.87 -4.48
C ASN A 247 -17.14 1.36 -3.25
N LEU A 248 -16.16 2.14 -2.80
CA LEU A 248 -15.45 1.88 -1.54
C LEU A 248 -16.43 1.93 -0.37
N GLY A 249 -16.34 0.97 0.54
CA GLY A 249 -17.23 0.86 1.69
C GLY A 249 -18.57 0.21 1.40
N ASN A 250 -18.85 -0.25 0.18
CA ASN A 250 -20.04 -1.04 -0.09
C ASN A 250 -20.13 -2.24 0.85
N GLU A 251 -21.35 -2.53 1.28
CA GLU A 251 -21.64 -3.60 2.23
C GLU A 251 -21.68 -4.96 1.55
N ILE A 252 -21.08 -5.97 2.18
CA ILE A 252 -21.15 -7.36 1.77
C ILE A 252 -22.08 -8.09 2.73
N LEU A 253 -23.06 -8.76 2.15
CA LEU A 253 -24.13 -9.42 2.88
C LEU A 253 -24.06 -10.94 2.70
N THR A 254 -24.59 -11.66 3.69
CA THR A 254 -25.03 -13.05 3.58
C THR A 254 -26.40 -13.17 4.22
N ASN A 255 -27.40 -13.71 3.49
CA ASN A 255 -28.79 -13.77 3.97
C ASN A 255 -29.26 -12.45 4.60
N GLU A 256 -29.07 -11.32 3.89
CA GLU A 256 -29.40 -9.96 4.31
C GLU A 256 -28.65 -9.45 5.57
N THR A 257 -27.73 -10.24 6.10
CA THR A 257 -26.90 -9.85 7.26
C THR A 257 -25.59 -9.24 6.80
N LEU A 258 -25.22 -8.07 7.35
CA LEU A 258 -23.95 -7.43 7.11
C LEU A 258 -22.79 -8.24 7.69
N VAL A 259 -21.90 -8.70 6.80
CA VAL A 259 -20.74 -9.51 7.16
C VAL A 259 -19.40 -8.89 6.78
N GLY A 260 -19.37 -7.96 5.82
CA GLY A 260 -18.12 -7.35 5.34
C GLY A 260 -18.31 -6.02 4.64
N GLN A 261 -17.20 -5.42 4.22
CA GLN A 261 -17.15 -4.15 3.48
C GLN A 261 -16.04 -4.14 2.44
N VAL A 262 -16.31 -3.54 1.28
CA VAL A 262 -15.33 -3.28 0.21
C VAL A 262 -14.29 -2.28 0.69
N ILE A 263 -13.00 -2.64 0.55
CA ILE A 263 -11.84 -1.81 0.91
C ILE A 263 -11.22 -1.17 -0.33
N ASP A 264 -11.06 -1.97 -1.38
CA ASP A 264 -10.47 -1.57 -2.63
C ASP A 264 -11.01 -2.43 -3.78
N TYR A 265 -10.96 -1.96 -5.00
CA TYR A 265 -11.37 -2.72 -6.16
C TYR A 265 -10.66 -2.26 -7.42
N SER A 266 -10.58 -3.13 -8.38
CA SER A 266 -10.11 -2.88 -9.75
C SER A 266 -11.02 -3.62 -10.71
N SER A 267 -11.42 -2.98 -11.79
CA SER A 267 -12.33 -3.56 -12.77
C SER A 267 -11.66 -3.70 -14.13
N ASP A 268 -11.78 -4.87 -14.73
CA ASP A 268 -11.46 -5.10 -16.14
C ASP A 268 -12.73 -5.16 -16.99
N LYS A 269 -12.64 -5.68 -18.22
CA LYS A 269 -13.82 -5.72 -19.13
C LYS A 269 -14.91 -6.68 -18.67
N SER A 270 -14.56 -7.75 -17.98
CA SER A 270 -15.46 -8.87 -17.64
C SER A 270 -15.91 -8.86 -16.19
N GLU A 271 -15.02 -8.55 -15.27
CA GLU A 271 -15.27 -8.69 -13.84
C GLU A 271 -14.56 -7.60 -13.02
N SER A 272 -14.91 -7.52 -11.74
CA SER A 272 -14.23 -6.65 -10.77
C SER A 272 -13.51 -7.51 -9.73
N HIS A 273 -12.23 -7.26 -9.54
CA HIS A 273 -11.44 -7.81 -8.46
C HIS A 273 -11.62 -6.93 -7.23
N ILE A 274 -12.06 -7.51 -6.14
CA ILE A 274 -12.43 -6.77 -4.94
C ILE A 274 -11.57 -7.22 -3.77
N LEU A 275 -11.07 -6.26 -3.00
CA LEU A 275 -10.44 -6.45 -1.71
C LEU A 275 -11.42 -6.00 -0.62
N PHE A 276 -11.72 -6.84 0.34
CA PHE A 276 -12.77 -6.57 1.31
C PHE A 276 -12.47 -7.14 2.70
N GLU A 277 -12.93 -6.44 3.74
CA GLU A 277 -12.99 -6.97 5.09
C GLU A 277 -14.20 -7.88 5.22
N LEU A 278 -14.02 -9.07 5.80
CA LEU A 278 -15.09 -10.05 6.03
C LEU A 278 -14.96 -10.65 7.42
N LYS A 279 -16.11 -10.97 8.07
CA LYS A 279 -16.14 -11.81 9.26
C LYS A 279 -15.55 -13.18 8.94
N VAL A 280 -14.63 -13.66 9.77
CA VAL A 280 -13.93 -14.95 9.57
C VAL A 280 -14.93 -16.11 9.55
N ASP A 281 -15.98 -16.04 10.37
CA ASP A 281 -17.02 -17.08 10.46
C ASP A 281 -17.88 -17.16 9.18
N SER A 282 -17.91 -16.09 8.36
CA SER A 282 -18.70 -16.01 7.11
C SER A 282 -17.92 -16.37 5.83
N VAL A 283 -16.69 -16.89 5.94
CA VAL A 283 -15.85 -17.24 4.76
C VAL A 283 -16.46 -18.38 3.91
N LYS A 284 -17.29 -19.22 4.50
CA LYS A 284 -17.97 -20.34 3.83
C LYS A 284 -19.39 -20.02 3.38
N ASP A 285 -19.86 -18.82 3.65
CA ASP A 285 -21.22 -18.39 3.33
C ASP A 285 -21.31 -17.92 1.87
N ASP A 286 -22.53 -17.89 1.34
CA ASP A 286 -22.82 -17.25 0.06
C ASP A 286 -22.79 -15.74 0.26
N LEU A 287 -21.80 -15.09 -0.35
CA LEU A 287 -21.60 -13.65 -0.23
C LEU A 287 -22.32 -12.92 -1.36
N ALA A 288 -22.97 -11.82 -1.03
CA ALA A 288 -23.65 -10.94 -1.98
C ALA A 288 -23.14 -9.49 -1.87
N LEU A 289 -23.01 -8.84 -3.02
CA LEU A 289 -22.73 -7.42 -3.18
C LEU A 289 -23.73 -6.83 -4.17
N HIS A 290 -24.55 -5.87 -3.72
CA HIS A 290 -25.67 -5.33 -4.50
C HIS A 290 -26.67 -6.39 -5.03
N GLY A 291 -26.83 -7.52 -4.33
CA GLY A 291 -27.71 -8.62 -4.73
C GLY A 291 -27.05 -9.66 -5.67
N ASP A 292 -25.89 -9.35 -6.23
CA ASP A 292 -25.12 -10.27 -7.07
C ASP A 292 -24.11 -11.08 -6.26
N SER A 293 -23.82 -12.30 -6.71
CA SER A 293 -22.86 -13.18 -6.03
C SER A 293 -21.42 -12.61 -6.05
N LEU A 294 -20.80 -12.57 -4.88
CA LEU A 294 -19.38 -12.24 -4.70
C LEU A 294 -18.62 -13.53 -4.42
N ARG A 295 -17.81 -13.99 -5.39
CA ARG A 295 -17.01 -15.21 -5.27
C ARG A 295 -15.67 -14.91 -4.59
N LEU A 296 -15.44 -15.53 -3.43
CA LEU A 296 -14.17 -15.47 -2.72
C LEU A 296 -13.08 -16.19 -3.52
N ILE A 297 -11.88 -15.59 -3.55
CA ILE A 297 -10.67 -16.16 -4.17
C ILE A 297 -9.53 -16.05 -3.15
N ASP A 298 -8.92 -17.15 -2.82
CA ASP A 298 -7.70 -17.19 -1.98
C ASP A 298 -6.42 -17.48 -2.78
#